data_a139f74459e09bc8440cefafa0d82d2b
#
_entry.id   a139f74459e09bc8440cefafa0d82d2b
#
_cell.length_a   1.000
_cell.length_b   1.000
_cell.length_c   1.000
_cell.angle_alpha   90.00
_cell.angle_beta   90.00
_cell.angle_gamma   90.00
#
_symmetry.space_group_name_H-M   'P 1'
#
loop_
_entity.id
_entity.type
_entity.pdbx_description
1 polymer ?
#
loop_
_entity_poly.entity_id
_entity_poly.type
_entity_poly.pdbx_seq_one_letter_code
_entity_poly.pdbx_strand_id
1 'polypeptide(L)'
;MEKKLDTTTENKIKEAARIVFYKKGFAATRTRDIAEEAGLNLALLNYYFRSKSKLFEIIMMETLSGFIQRIAIILNNEKTTLDEKVAAIAEHYIDTIIKDPEIPTFIVSEIRSNPGLLVKKLSFNEVVKNSAFFKQHNQAVQDGFITEPNPLHFLMNLMGLVVFPFIAKPILMGGNDITESDFNKIMQQRKKMIPIWVKAMMSA
;
A
#
# COMPACT_ATOMS: atom_id res chain seq x y z
N MET A 1 -30.81 20.37 -15.52
CA MET A 1 -30.97 18.92 -15.22
C MET A 1 -29.57 18.28 -15.23
N GLU A 2 -28.96 18.11 -14.07
CA GLU A 2 -27.75 17.30 -13.97
C GLU A 2 -28.13 15.84 -14.24
N LYS A 3 -27.65 15.29 -15.35
CA LYS A 3 -27.81 13.90 -15.69
C LYS A 3 -27.05 13.08 -14.66
N LYS A 4 -27.76 12.35 -13.80
CA LYS A 4 -27.17 11.42 -12.83
C LYS A 4 -26.21 10.50 -13.59
N LEU A 5 -24.89 10.65 -13.39
CA LEU A 5 -23.87 9.80 -13.97
C LEU A 5 -24.15 8.35 -13.55
N ASP A 6 -24.09 7.42 -14.51
CA ASP A 6 -24.24 6.01 -14.20
C ASP A 6 -23.03 5.52 -13.41
N THR A 7 -23.22 5.27 -12.12
CA THR A 7 -22.19 4.80 -11.19
C THR A 7 -21.53 3.50 -11.67
N THR A 8 -22.23 2.68 -12.42
CA THR A 8 -21.68 1.43 -12.98
C THR A 8 -20.61 1.72 -14.03
N THR A 9 -20.87 2.66 -14.95
CA THR A 9 -19.92 3.06 -16.00
C THR A 9 -18.73 3.81 -15.40
N GLU A 10 -18.94 4.70 -14.42
CA GLU A 10 -17.86 5.38 -13.70
C GLU A 10 -16.92 4.39 -13.04
N ASN A 11 -17.45 3.41 -12.29
CA ASN A 11 -16.64 2.38 -11.64
C ASN A 11 -15.89 1.52 -12.64
N LYS A 12 -16.50 1.18 -13.78
CA LYS A 12 -15.82 0.43 -14.85
C LYS A 12 -14.61 1.19 -15.39
N ILE A 13 -14.73 2.50 -15.59
CA ILE A 13 -13.61 3.35 -16.02
C ILE A 13 -12.53 3.40 -14.93
N LYS A 14 -12.89 3.53 -13.66
CA LYS A 14 -11.94 3.55 -12.54
C LYS A 14 -11.15 2.24 -12.44
N GLU A 15 -11.81 1.08 -12.56
CA GLU A 15 -11.12 -0.21 -12.52
C GLU A 15 -10.15 -0.37 -13.70
N ALA A 16 -10.57 -0.04 -14.92
CA ALA A 16 -9.69 -0.04 -16.08
C ALA A 16 -8.50 0.93 -15.90
N ALA A 17 -8.76 2.12 -15.38
CA ALA A 17 -7.71 3.10 -15.10
C ALA A 17 -6.71 2.58 -14.05
N ARG A 18 -7.18 1.89 -13.00
CA ARG A 18 -6.33 1.27 -11.98
C ARG A 18 -5.38 0.25 -12.61
N ILE A 19 -5.90 -0.68 -13.42
CA ILE A 19 -5.11 -1.69 -14.12
C ILE A 19 -4.03 -1.02 -15.00
N VAL A 20 -4.42 -0.04 -15.82
CA VAL A 20 -3.49 0.61 -16.75
C VAL A 20 -2.45 1.45 -16.03
N PHE A 21 -2.84 2.24 -15.01
CA PHE A 21 -1.91 3.06 -14.25
C PHE A 21 -0.92 2.23 -13.42
N TYR A 22 -1.35 1.12 -12.86
CA TYR A 22 -0.46 0.23 -12.12
C TYR A 22 0.61 -0.36 -13.03
N LYS A 23 0.23 -0.80 -14.24
CA LYS A 23 1.16 -1.41 -15.21
C LYS A 23 2.11 -0.41 -15.86
N LYS A 24 1.60 0.77 -16.26
CA LYS A 24 2.34 1.73 -17.10
C LYS A 24 2.83 2.97 -16.35
N GLY A 25 2.30 3.24 -15.17
CA GLY A 25 2.47 4.53 -14.48
C GLY A 25 1.74 5.68 -15.16
N PHE A 26 1.76 6.86 -14.56
CA PHE A 26 1.08 8.05 -15.09
C PHE A 26 1.64 8.50 -16.46
N ALA A 27 2.96 8.60 -16.57
CA ALA A 27 3.61 9.19 -17.73
C ALA A 27 3.32 8.41 -19.04
N ALA A 28 3.44 7.09 -19.00
CA ALA A 28 3.29 6.23 -20.17
C ALA A 28 1.82 5.88 -20.50
N THR A 29 0.86 6.14 -19.60
CA THR A 29 -0.56 5.88 -19.83
C THR A 29 -1.18 6.93 -20.75
N ARG A 30 -1.93 6.48 -21.76
CA ARG A 30 -2.81 7.31 -22.60
C ARG A 30 -4.27 7.07 -22.22
N THR A 31 -5.12 8.09 -22.34
CA THR A 31 -6.57 7.94 -22.08
C THR A 31 -7.23 6.88 -22.98
N ARG A 32 -6.69 6.69 -24.19
CA ARG A 32 -7.15 5.62 -25.09
C ARG A 32 -6.88 4.22 -24.52
N ASP A 33 -5.74 4.00 -23.89
CA ASP A 33 -5.42 2.71 -23.24
C ASP A 33 -6.47 2.35 -22.17
N ILE A 34 -6.91 3.37 -21.41
CA ILE A 34 -7.94 3.20 -20.38
C ILE A 34 -9.32 2.91 -21.00
N ALA A 35 -9.65 3.62 -22.09
CA ALA A 35 -10.92 3.40 -22.77
C ALA A 35 -10.99 1.98 -23.38
N GLU A 36 -9.91 1.51 -23.99
CA GLU A 36 -9.78 0.15 -24.52
C GLU A 36 -9.90 -0.90 -23.42
N GLU A 37 -9.19 -0.75 -22.30
CA GLU A 37 -9.28 -1.65 -21.15
C GLU A 37 -10.71 -1.69 -20.55
N ALA A 38 -11.39 -0.54 -20.52
CA ALA A 38 -12.79 -0.44 -20.08
C ALA A 38 -13.80 -1.01 -21.08
N GLY A 39 -13.40 -1.29 -22.33
CA GLY A 39 -14.32 -1.65 -23.42
C GLY A 39 -15.31 -0.51 -23.73
N LEU A 40 -14.85 0.75 -23.66
CA LEU A 40 -15.66 1.94 -23.88
C LEU A 40 -15.01 2.84 -24.95
N ASN A 41 -15.79 3.74 -25.54
CA ASN A 41 -15.23 4.73 -26.44
C ASN A 41 -14.60 5.91 -25.66
N LEU A 42 -13.62 6.56 -26.28
CA LEU A 42 -12.89 7.67 -25.67
C LEU A 42 -13.78 8.88 -25.33
N ALA A 43 -14.85 9.11 -26.09
CA ALA A 43 -15.78 10.22 -25.83
C ALA A 43 -16.52 10.00 -24.50
N LEU A 44 -16.94 8.76 -24.21
CA LEU A 44 -17.60 8.40 -22.95
C LEU A 44 -16.64 8.53 -21.77
N LEU A 45 -15.39 8.09 -21.91
CA LEU A 45 -14.38 8.28 -20.87
C LEU A 45 -14.18 9.77 -20.56
N ASN A 46 -14.02 10.62 -21.60
CA ASN A 46 -13.82 12.05 -21.43
C ASN A 46 -15.07 12.76 -20.86
N TYR A 47 -16.26 12.20 -21.07
CA TYR A 47 -17.49 12.70 -20.45
C TYR A 47 -17.48 12.50 -18.93
N TYR A 48 -17.04 11.33 -18.43
CA TYR A 48 -16.96 11.04 -17.00
C TYR A 48 -15.74 11.69 -16.35
N PHE A 49 -14.59 11.63 -17.01
CA PHE A 49 -13.31 12.13 -16.50
C PHE A 49 -12.67 13.08 -17.48
N ARG A 50 -12.77 14.37 -17.20
CA ARG A 50 -12.31 15.47 -18.09
C ARG A 50 -10.81 15.47 -18.37
N SER A 51 -10.00 14.82 -17.53
CA SER A 51 -8.55 14.73 -17.73
C SER A 51 -7.96 13.45 -17.13
N LYS A 52 -6.89 12.98 -17.78
CA LYS A 52 -6.06 11.86 -17.27
C LYS A 52 -5.54 12.14 -15.87
N SER A 53 -5.09 13.37 -15.61
CA SER A 53 -4.55 13.77 -14.30
C SER A 53 -5.58 13.67 -13.19
N LYS A 54 -6.83 14.09 -13.46
CA LYS A 54 -7.90 13.99 -12.48
C LYS A 54 -8.27 12.55 -12.15
N LEU A 55 -8.38 11.71 -13.18
CA LEU A 55 -8.64 10.28 -13.01
C LEU A 55 -7.50 9.60 -12.25
N PHE A 56 -6.26 9.92 -12.59
CA PHE A 56 -5.08 9.41 -11.90
C PHE A 56 -5.07 9.81 -10.43
N GLU A 57 -5.35 11.08 -10.10
CA GLU A 57 -5.44 11.56 -8.72
C GLU A 57 -6.49 10.78 -7.91
N ILE A 58 -7.65 10.49 -8.50
CA ILE A 58 -8.70 9.71 -7.87
C ILE A 58 -8.18 8.29 -7.55
N ILE A 59 -7.64 7.58 -8.55
CA ILE A 59 -7.12 6.22 -8.38
C ILE A 59 -5.99 6.17 -7.35
N MET A 60 -5.06 7.12 -7.40
CA MET A 60 -3.96 7.23 -6.43
C MET A 60 -4.50 7.42 -5.01
N MET A 61 -5.44 8.34 -4.83
CA MET A 61 -6.02 8.61 -3.52
C MET A 61 -6.84 7.45 -2.98
N GLU A 62 -7.61 6.75 -3.82
CA GLU A 62 -8.35 5.55 -3.42
C GLU A 62 -7.38 4.44 -2.97
N THR A 63 -6.31 4.20 -3.73
CA THR A 63 -5.29 3.19 -3.41
C THR A 63 -4.61 3.48 -2.08
N LEU A 64 -4.10 4.70 -1.92
CA LEU A 64 -3.37 5.12 -0.71
C LEU A 64 -4.28 5.19 0.52
N SER A 65 -5.49 5.74 0.37
CA SER A 65 -6.45 5.79 1.48
C SER A 65 -6.82 4.39 1.96
N GLY A 66 -7.07 3.45 1.04
CA GLY A 66 -7.33 2.06 1.41
C GLY A 66 -6.18 1.43 2.17
N PHE A 67 -4.94 1.68 1.71
CA PHE A 67 -3.73 1.20 2.37
C PHE A 67 -3.58 1.75 3.79
N ILE A 68 -3.71 3.07 3.96
CA ILE A 68 -3.55 3.73 5.26
C ILE A 68 -4.70 3.41 6.23
N GLN A 69 -5.94 3.36 5.74
CA GLN A 69 -7.09 3.00 6.57
C GLN A 69 -6.93 1.62 7.18
N ARG A 70 -6.40 0.66 6.42
CA ARG A 70 -6.17 -0.69 6.95
C ARG A 70 -5.09 -0.71 8.03
N ILE A 71 -3.98 0.01 7.83
CA ILE A 71 -2.97 0.22 8.88
C ILE A 71 -3.63 0.85 10.12
N ALA A 72 -4.40 1.92 9.94
CA ALA A 72 -5.06 2.62 11.04
C ALA A 72 -5.96 1.70 11.87
N ILE A 73 -6.74 0.84 11.21
CA ILE A 73 -7.60 -0.15 11.90
C ILE A 73 -6.76 -1.11 12.75
N ILE A 74 -5.66 -1.63 12.20
CA ILE A 74 -4.78 -2.56 12.92
C ILE A 74 -4.10 -1.85 14.10
N LEU A 75 -3.52 -0.66 13.84
CA LEU A 75 -2.79 0.09 14.88
C LEU A 75 -3.69 0.58 16.02
N ASN A 76 -4.96 0.86 15.74
CA ASN A 76 -5.92 1.35 16.74
C ASN A 76 -6.70 0.25 17.45
N ASN A 77 -6.51 -1.02 17.13
CA ASN A 77 -7.18 -2.10 17.83
C ASN A 77 -6.61 -2.29 19.26
N GLU A 78 -7.28 -1.76 20.25
CA GLU A 78 -6.85 -1.84 21.67
C GLU A 78 -6.84 -3.26 22.23
N LYS A 79 -7.56 -4.20 21.59
CA LYS A 79 -7.66 -5.60 22.03
C LYS A 79 -6.46 -6.46 21.59
N THR A 80 -5.61 -5.94 20.71
CA THR A 80 -4.45 -6.67 20.20
C THR A 80 -3.15 -6.15 20.81
N THR A 81 -2.20 -7.05 21.03
CA THR A 81 -0.83 -6.76 21.45
C THR A 81 0.00 -6.17 20.30
N LEU A 82 1.21 -5.69 20.59
CA LEU A 82 2.16 -5.25 19.56
C LEU A 82 2.51 -6.40 18.60
N ASP A 83 2.81 -7.58 19.12
CA ASP A 83 3.16 -8.76 18.32
C ASP A 83 2.00 -9.15 17.35
N GLU A 84 0.76 -9.11 17.84
CA GLU A 84 -0.43 -9.38 17.02
C GLU A 84 -0.64 -8.32 15.94
N LYS A 85 -0.35 -7.04 16.24
CA LYS A 85 -0.40 -5.98 15.22
C LYS A 85 0.63 -6.19 14.12
N VAL A 86 1.86 -6.58 14.48
CA VAL A 86 2.92 -6.91 13.51
C VAL A 86 2.48 -8.05 12.61
N ALA A 87 1.96 -9.14 13.20
CA ALA A 87 1.48 -10.29 12.45
C ALA A 87 0.35 -9.91 11.49
N ALA A 88 -0.63 -9.14 11.97
CA ALA A 88 -1.77 -8.68 11.16
C ALA A 88 -1.33 -7.77 10.00
N ILE A 89 -0.36 -6.88 10.21
CA ILE A 89 0.21 -6.04 9.14
C ILE A 89 0.95 -6.92 8.13
N ALA A 90 1.83 -7.81 8.58
CA ALA A 90 2.59 -8.68 7.68
C ALA A 90 1.65 -9.56 6.84
N GLU A 91 0.65 -10.19 7.46
CA GLU A 91 -0.34 -11.03 6.78
C GLU A 91 -1.12 -10.22 5.74
N HIS A 92 -1.75 -9.13 6.16
CA HIS A 92 -2.60 -8.33 5.28
C HIS A 92 -1.85 -7.80 4.06
N TYR A 93 -0.66 -7.20 4.27
CA TYR A 93 0.06 -6.56 3.17
C TYR A 93 0.73 -7.56 2.23
N ILE A 94 1.27 -8.66 2.75
CA ILE A 94 1.82 -9.72 1.89
C ILE A 94 0.72 -10.29 1.00
N ASP A 95 -0.47 -10.59 1.55
CA ASP A 95 -1.59 -11.10 0.74
C ASP A 95 -2.10 -10.09 -0.28
N THR A 96 -2.21 -8.83 0.12
CA THR A 96 -2.62 -7.76 -0.78
C THR A 96 -1.63 -7.59 -1.94
N ILE A 97 -0.32 -7.59 -1.65
CA ILE A 97 0.70 -7.37 -2.69
C ILE A 97 0.88 -8.61 -3.58
N ILE A 98 0.72 -9.82 -3.06
CA ILE A 98 0.71 -11.03 -3.90
C ILE A 98 -0.43 -10.96 -4.91
N LYS A 99 -1.60 -10.46 -4.51
CA LYS A 99 -2.76 -10.31 -5.38
C LYS A 99 -2.58 -9.19 -6.41
N ASP A 100 -2.01 -8.05 -5.99
CA ASP A 100 -1.83 -6.86 -6.80
C ASP A 100 -0.36 -6.37 -6.73
N PRO A 101 0.58 -7.06 -7.41
CA PRO A 101 2.03 -6.87 -7.24
C PRO A 101 2.56 -5.51 -7.71
N GLU A 102 1.78 -4.77 -8.49
CA GLU A 102 2.15 -3.44 -8.99
C GLU A 102 1.94 -2.32 -7.96
N ILE A 103 1.14 -2.56 -6.90
CA ILE A 103 0.81 -1.54 -5.89
C ILE A 103 2.06 -0.91 -5.25
N PRO A 104 3.08 -1.66 -4.77
CA PRO A 104 4.24 -1.06 -4.13
C PRO A 104 5.00 -0.10 -5.04
N THR A 105 5.25 -0.52 -6.28
CA THR A 105 5.96 0.28 -7.28
C THR A 105 5.17 1.53 -7.64
N PHE A 106 3.86 1.40 -7.81
CA PHE A 106 2.94 2.51 -8.08
C PHE A 106 2.99 3.55 -6.94
N ILE A 107 2.85 3.12 -5.69
CA ILE A 107 2.90 4.01 -4.51
C ILE A 107 4.27 4.71 -4.39
N VAL A 108 5.37 3.96 -4.48
CA VAL A 108 6.73 4.52 -4.35
C VAL A 108 7.04 5.53 -5.46
N SER A 109 6.62 5.23 -6.69
CA SER A 109 6.76 6.16 -7.82
C SER A 109 6.10 7.51 -7.54
N GLU A 110 4.90 7.50 -6.97
CA GLU A 110 4.15 8.73 -6.68
C GLU A 110 4.66 9.46 -5.43
N ILE A 111 5.09 8.75 -4.39
CA ILE A 111 5.78 9.37 -3.25
C ILE A 111 6.97 10.21 -3.71
N ARG A 112 7.74 9.72 -4.69
CA ARG A 112 8.89 10.42 -5.26
C ARG A 112 8.50 11.58 -6.17
N SER A 113 7.46 11.41 -6.97
CA SER A 113 7.04 12.39 -7.97
C SER A 113 6.26 13.57 -7.36
N ASN A 114 5.44 13.30 -6.34
CA ASN A 114 4.51 14.26 -5.74
C ASN A 114 4.47 14.20 -4.20
N PRO A 115 5.58 14.37 -3.49
CA PRO A 115 5.64 14.17 -2.03
C PRO A 115 4.68 15.10 -1.28
N GLY A 116 4.47 16.33 -1.75
CA GLY A 116 3.61 17.32 -1.10
C GLY A 116 2.11 16.96 -1.17
N LEU A 117 1.67 16.25 -2.19
CA LEU A 117 0.28 15.79 -2.32
C LEU A 117 -0.06 14.79 -1.23
N LEU A 118 0.85 13.85 -0.98
CA LEU A 118 0.65 12.76 -0.04
C LEU A 118 0.70 13.25 1.41
N VAL A 119 1.68 14.09 1.75
CA VAL A 119 1.81 14.66 3.10
C VAL A 119 0.56 15.46 3.49
N LYS A 120 0.00 16.25 2.55
CA LYS A 120 -1.20 17.08 2.82
C LYS A 120 -2.48 16.28 2.95
N LYS A 121 -2.61 15.17 2.21
CA LYS A 121 -3.87 14.39 2.14
C LYS A 121 -3.89 13.19 3.07
N LEU A 122 -2.73 12.73 3.50
CA LEU A 122 -2.59 11.54 4.33
C LEU A 122 -2.03 11.96 5.69
N SER A 123 -2.88 12.16 6.67
CA SER A 123 -2.49 12.46 8.06
C SER A 123 -1.80 11.25 8.73
N PHE A 124 -0.85 10.61 8.02
CA PHE A 124 -0.19 9.38 8.49
C PHE A 124 0.46 9.56 9.87
N ASN A 125 1.12 10.69 10.09
CA ASN A 125 1.73 10.99 11.38
C ASN A 125 0.70 11.06 12.53
N GLU A 126 -0.50 11.59 12.25
CA GLU A 126 -1.57 11.66 13.26
C GLU A 126 -2.17 10.28 13.52
N VAL A 127 -2.35 9.48 12.46
CA VAL A 127 -2.80 8.09 12.58
C VAL A 127 -1.88 7.27 13.48
N VAL A 128 -0.56 7.44 13.34
CA VAL A 128 0.43 6.71 14.15
C VAL A 128 0.51 7.26 15.56
N LYS A 129 0.70 8.58 15.74
CA LYS A 129 0.95 9.20 17.05
C LYS A 129 -0.20 9.05 18.04
N ASN A 130 -1.45 8.99 17.56
CA ASN A 130 -2.63 8.86 18.39
C ASN A 130 -3.14 7.42 18.50
N SER A 131 -2.43 6.45 17.92
CA SER A 131 -2.86 5.05 17.88
C SER A 131 -2.65 4.31 19.21
N ALA A 132 -3.43 3.24 19.41
CA ALA A 132 -3.19 2.29 20.49
C ALA A 132 -1.79 1.65 20.41
N PHE A 133 -1.27 1.43 19.18
CA PHE A 133 0.11 1.00 18.94
C PHE A 133 1.13 1.93 19.60
N PHE A 134 0.99 3.24 19.40
CA PHE A 134 1.94 4.21 19.97
C PHE A 134 1.93 4.18 21.51
N LYS A 135 0.75 4.07 22.12
CA LYS A 135 0.61 3.94 23.57
C LYS A 135 1.26 2.66 24.09
N GLN A 136 0.98 1.54 23.43
CA GLN A 136 1.54 0.23 23.78
C GLN A 136 3.07 0.20 23.61
N HIS A 137 3.59 0.78 22.53
CA HIS A 137 5.03 0.89 22.31
C HIS A 137 5.70 1.70 23.40
N ASN A 138 5.20 2.89 23.74
CA ASN A 138 5.75 3.73 24.78
C ASN A 138 5.72 3.04 26.15
N GLN A 139 4.65 2.33 26.46
CA GLN A 139 4.56 1.55 27.70
C GLN A 139 5.63 0.45 27.74
N ALA A 140 5.80 -0.29 26.63
CA ALA A 140 6.81 -1.35 26.54
C ALA A 140 8.26 -0.82 26.63
N VAL A 141 8.51 0.41 26.16
CA VAL A 141 9.80 1.11 26.38
C VAL A 141 9.99 1.45 27.86
N GLN A 142 8.97 2.01 28.53
CA GLN A 142 9.04 2.34 29.95
C GLN A 142 9.25 1.10 30.82
N ASP A 143 8.63 -0.01 30.46
CA ASP A 143 8.74 -1.29 31.16
C ASP A 143 10.07 -2.04 30.85
N GLY A 144 10.89 -1.51 29.93
CA GLY A 144 12.19 -2.09 29.55
C GLY A 144 12.09 -3.31 28.61
N PHE A 145 10.91 -3.57 28.03
CA PHE A 145 10.72 -4.66 27.05
C PHE A 145 11.21 -4.27 25.65
N ILE A 146 11.23 -2.98 25.35
CA ILE A 146 11.70 -2.42 24.07
C ILE A 146 12.80 -1.43 24.36
N THR A 147 13.95 -1.57 23.70
CA THR A 147 15.10 -0.70 23.83
C THR A 147 15.06 0.49 22.87
N GLU A 148 14.39 0.36 21.71
CA GLU A 148 14.25 1.42 20.72
C GLU A 148 13.09 2.37 21.07
N PRO A 149 13.37 3.61 21.51
CA PRO A 149 12.32 4.53 21.97
C PRO A 149 11.51 5.16 20.84
N ASN A 150 12.00 5.13 19.59
CA ASN A 150 11.32 5.78 18.48
C ASN A 150 10.43 4.81 17.70
N PRO A 151 9.10 4.90 17.81
CA PRO A 151 8.18 3.99 17.14
C PRO A 151 8.23 4.08 15.60
N LEU A 152 8.83 5.15 15.03
CA LEU A 152 9.01 5.26 13.59
C LEU A 152 10.06 4.27 13.07
N HIS A 153 11.13 3.99 13.82
CA HIS A 153 12.10 2.95 13.44
C HIS A 153 11.43 1.58 13.34
N PHE A 154 10.56 1.27 14.30
CA PHE A 154 9.75 0.06 14.26
C PHE A 154 8.91 -0.04 12.98
N LEU A 155 8.13 1.01 12.66
CA LEU A 155 7.27 1.02 11.48
C LEU A 155 8.08 0.96 10.18
N MET A 156 9.22 1.67 10.11
CA MET A 156 10.10 1.65 8.95
C MET A 156 10.70 0.25 8.73
N ASN A 157 11.15 -0.41 9.80
CA ASN A 157 11.67 -1.78 9.74
C ASN A 157 10.58 -2.76 9.29
N LEU A 158 9.39 -2.69 9.90
CA LEU A 158 8.27 -3.54 9.52
C LEU A 158 7.87 -3.36 8.06
N MET A 159 7.69 -2.12 7.61
CA MET A 159 7.34 -1.84 6.22
C MET A 159 8.45 -2.23 5.24
N GLY A 160 9.71 -2.03 5.60
CA GLY A 160 10.84 -2.51 4.82
C GLY A 160 10.85 -4.03 4.66
N LEU A 161 10.61 -4.76 5.73
CA LEU A 161 10.51 -6.23 5.70
C LEU A 161 9.33 -6.74 4.86
N VAL A 162 8.21 -6.03 4.87
CA VAL A 162 6.99 -6.42 4.13
C VAL A 162 7.07 -6.03 2.66
N VAL A 163 7.42 -4.77 2.36
CA VAL A 163 7.24 -4.16 1.03
C VAL A 163 8.48 -4.31 0.14
N PHE A 164 9.68 -4.13 0.71
CA PHE A 164 10.93 -4.11 -0.06
C PHE A 164 11.16 -5.37 -0.93
N PRO A 165 10.89 -6.61 -0.47
CA PRO A 165 11.07 -7.80 -1.30
C PRO A 165 10.26 -7.77 -2.60
N PHE A 166 9.07 -7.17 -2.61
CA PHE A 166 8.25 -7.05 -3.81
C PHE A 166 8.81 -5.99 -4.77
N ILE A 167 9.34 -4.88 -4.26
CA ILE A 167 10.03 -3.87 -5.09
C ILE A 167 11.31 -4.45 -5.70
N ALA A 168 12.07 -5.22 -4.91
CA ALA A 168 13.31 -5.86 -5.33
C ALA A 168 13.10 -7.18 -6.12
N LYS A 169 11.86 -7.63 -6.29
CA LYS A 169 11.51 -8.90 -6.94
C LYS A 169 12.22 -9.13 -8.27
N PRO A 170 12.30 -8.15 -9.21
CA PRO A 170 13.00 -8.35 -10.47
C PRO A 170 14.47 -8.72 -10.29
N ILE A 171 15.14 -8.14 -9.28
CA ILE A 171 16.55 -8.44 -8.96
C ILE A 171 16.66 -9.80 -8.28
N LEU A 172 15.78 -10.10 -7.34
CA LEU A 172 15.78 -11.35 -6.60
C LEU A 172 15.51 -12.57 -7.49
N MET A 173 14.68 -12.42 -8.52
CA MET A 173 14.35 -13.46 -9.49
C MET A 173 15.34 -13.50 -10.66
N GLY A 174 15.86 -12.35 -11.10
CA GLY A 174 16.66 -12.23 -12.32
C GLY A 174 18.05 -12.87 -12.28
N GLY A 175 18.58 -13.19 -11.10
CA GLY A 175 19.87 -13.85 -10.91
C GLY A 175 19.80 -15.28 -10.35
N ASN A 176 18.60 -15.77 -10.08
CA ASN A 176 18.35 -17.06 -9.45
C ASN A 176 17.24 -17.79 -10.23
N ASP A 177 17.28 -19.13 -10.25
CA ASP A 177 16.22 -19.97 -10.85
C ASP A 177 14.93 -19.97 -9.99
N ILE A 178 14.55 -18.81 -9.45
CA ILE A 178 13.36 -18.64 -8.60
C ILE A 178 12.16 -18.33 -9.49
N THR A 179 11.17 -19.22 -9.48
CA THR A 179 9.92 -19.01 -10.19
C THR A 179 9.01 -18.04 -9.41
N GLU A 180 7.98 -17.50 -10.09
CA GLU A 180 6.92 -16.71 -9.46
C GLU A 180 6.27 -17.46 -8.29
N SER A 181 6.00 -18.75 -8.47
CA SER A 181 5.44 -19.62 -7.44
C SER A 181 6.35 -19.73 -6.21
N ASP A 182 7.67 -19.85 -6.43
CA ASP A 182 8.62 -19.95 -5.33
C ASP A 182 8.77 -18.64 -4.59
N PHE A 183 8.81 -17.51 -5.32
CA PHE A 183 8.79 -16.19 -4.70
C PHE A 183 7.55 -16.02 -3.80
N ASN A 184 6.37 -16.38 -4.30
CA ASN A 184 5.14 -16.27 -3.53
C ASN A 184 5.15 -17.19 -2.29
N LYS A 185 5.70 -18.41 -2.39
CA LYS A 185 5.90 -19.28 -1.22
C LYS A 185 6.83 -18.65 -0.18
N ILE A 186 7.94 -18.05 -0.61
CA ILE A 186 8.84 -17.32 0.29
C ILE A 186 8.10 -16.17 0.98
N MET A 187 7.30 -15.39 0.26
CA MET A 187 6.52 -14.30 0.85
C MET A 187 5.48 -14.83 1.86
N GLN A 188 4.82 -15.95 1.59
CA GLN A 188 3.91 -16.58 2.56
C GLN A 188 4.64 -17.04 3.84
N GLN A 189 5.84 -17.58 3.72
CA GLN A 189 6.67 -17.96 4.88
C GLN A 189 7.06 -16.72 5.71
N ARG A 190 7.35 -15.58 5.07
CA ARG A 190 7.72 -14.33 5.73
C ARG A 190 6.63 -13.81 6.68
N LYS A 191 5.35 -14.11 6.45
CA LYS A 191 4.27 -13.76 7.39
C LYS A 191 4.54 -14.26 8.81
N LYS A 192 5.12 -15.47 8.94
CA LYS A 192 5.48 -16.06 10.23
C LYS A 192 6.83 -15.57 10.75
N MET A 193 7.75 -15.24 9.85
CA MET A 193 9.11 -14.85 10.23
C MET A 193 9.22 -13.38 10.63
N ILE A 194 8.47 -12.49 9.97
CA ILE A 194 8.51 -11.04 10.24
C ILE A 194 8.21 -10.72 11.71
N PRO A 195 7.16 -11.26 12.35
CA PRO A 195 6.92 -11.03 13.77
C PRO A 195 8.11 -11.40 14.66
N ILE A 196 8.77 -12.53 14.36
CA ILE A 196 9.94 -13.02 15.12
C ILE A 196 11.11 -12.04 14.96
N TRP A 197 11.41 -11.61 13.71
CA TRP A 197 12.50 -10.68 13.43
C TRP A 197 12.26 -9.30 14.04
N VAL A 198 11.04 -8.78 13.90
CA VAL A 198 10.68 -7.48 14.47
C VAL A 198 10.81 -7.51 15.98
N LYS A 199 10.33 -8.57 16.64
CA LYS A 199 10.49 -8.74 18.10
C LYS A 199 11.96 -8.75 18.51
N ALA A 200 12.82 -9.52 17.82
CA ALA A 200 14.25 -9.57 18.09
C ALA A 200 14.93 -8.21 17.92
N MET A 201 14.59 -7.45 16.86
CA MET A 201 15.12 -6.10 16.63
C MET A 201 14.69 -5.07 17.69
N MET A 202 13.55 -5.29 18.34
CA MET A 202 13.03 -4.37 19.37
C MET A 202 13.62 -4.63 20.76
N SER A 203 14.11 -5.84 21.01
CA SER A 203 14.66 -6.26 22.30
C SER A 203 16.20 -6.23 22.34
N ALA A 204 16.84 -5.83 21.24
CA ALA A 204 18.31 -5.75 21.10
C ALA A 204 18.87 -4.40 21.69
#